data_139cf744e2a7d4dc1903dd435a7d486a
#
_entry.id   139cf744e2a7d4dc1903dd435a7d486a
#
_cell.length_a   1.000
_cell.length_b   1.000
_cell.length_c   1.000
_cell.angle_alpha   90.00
_cell.angle_beta   90.00
_cell.angle_gamma   90.00
#
_symmetry.space_group_name_H-M   'P 1'
#
loop_
_entity.id
_entity.type
_entity.pdbx_description
1 polymer ?
#
loop_
_entity_poly.entity_id
_entity_poly.type
_entity_poly.pdbx_seq_one_letter_code
_entity_poly.pdbx_strand_id
1 'polypeptide(L)'
;TCALPISYAVTYENNNQLSDVAKENGVSENELKNSIVSKTIHILEKHGDSINVNFPIKLEGNGVLKFTTGTNAEKLRFLADIYGYGSTDQLSSVEKNSTARRVFDYLADEKHFNISKDYELEEALKIMSVRYALWLNRYQQYISVNIAMDISDESVAELKENSAELLGMDVVVDSIRIYNDSEYFAHIIGYIGKISTDEMKEYNENLSEKNKYGSNDMIGKTGLERKYESTLRGTNGIEEIYVDNMGKIIERSDKQDSVAGEDIYLTIKSDLQKYCYDTLEKEIASVLLANITDEEVDEDKTKDKRIPVTDVYFALFDNNALNISHLASKDAGTYESTVNDTLIESVKNAITRIAMILKSSEISDNELDSEYESYMSYIYSMLCDNGIYDTKVIESSDETYKQFFADEISLGTFLHYAINQGAIDISTFNLSNDYYDSEEVYDALVDYLQTELSEDENFHKLVMKYMIRNGLINGEQFINILFEQNVLDESKDEEDRKST
;
A
#
# COMPACT_ATOMS: atom_id res chain seq x y z
N THR A 1 -14.33 -16.19 -18.76
CA THR A 1 -13.83 -14.82 -18.97
C THR A 1 -14.51 -14.31 -20.21
N CYS A 2 -15.38 -13.32 -20.09
CA CYS A 2 -15.89 -12.60 -21.25
C CYS A 2 -14.82 -11.63 -21.71
N ALA A 3 -14.54 -11.59 -23.01
CA ALA A 3 -13.95 -10.40 -23.61
C ALA A 3 -15.02 -9.34 -23.59
N LEU A 4 -14.79 -8.35 -22.92
CA LEU A 4 -14.73 -6.97 -23.22
C LEU A 4 -16.09 -6.33 -23.47
N PRO A 5 -16.81 -5.96 -22.41
CA PRO A 5 -17.67 -4.81 -22.58
C PRO A 5 -16.79 -3.63 -23.02
N ILE A 6 -17.35 -2.82 -23.90
CA ILE A 6 -16.83 -1.51 -24.19
C ILE A 6 -16.84 -0.78 -22.87
N SER A 7 -15.67 -0.41 -22.39
CA SER A 7 -15.48 0.46 -21.23
C SER A 7 -14.97 1.81 -21.72
N TYR A 8 -15.11 2.81 -20.89
CA TYR A 8 -14.56 4.12 -21.16
C TYR A 8 -13.46 4.44 -20.17
N ALA A 9 -12.40 5.02 -20.68
CA ALA A 9 -11.30 5.55 -19.88
C ALA A 9 -11.17 7.06 -20.06
N VAL A 10 -10.84 7.75 -18.97
CA VAL A 10 -10.46 9.16 -19.01
C VAL A 10 -8.94 9.23 -19.17
N THR A 11 -8.52 9.93 -20.20
CA THR A 11 -7.11 10.17 -20.47
C THR A 11 -6.75 11.63 -20.32
N TYR A 12 -5.52 11.91 -19.92
CA TYR A 12 -4.98 13.26 -19.89
C TYR A 12 -3.71 13.35 -20.74
N GLU A 13 -3.70 14.33 -21.62
CA GLU A 13 -2.57 14.64 -22.51
C GLU A 13 -2.10 16.08 -22.25
N ASN A 14 -0.80 16.32 -22.29
CA ASN A 14 -0.29 17.70 -22.22
C ASN A 14 -0.73 18.49 -23.46
N ASN A 15 -1.63 19.44 -23.25
CA ASN A 15 -2.17 20.29 -24.31
C ASN A 15 -1.35 21.59 -24.40
N ASN A 16 -0.84 21.88 -25.60
CA ASN A 16 -0.05 23.08 -25.87
C ASN A 16 -0.83 24.41 -25.70
N GLN A 17 -2.15 24.37 -25.68
CA GLN A 17 -3.00 25.55 -25.46
C GLN A 17 -3.05 25.94 -23.97
N LEU A 18 -2.68 25.05 -23.04
CA LEU A 18 -2.74 25.32 -21.61
C LEU A 18 -1.96 26.56 -21.20
N SER A 19 -0.78 26.77 -21.76
CA SER A 19 0.04 27.95 -21.46
C SER A 19 -0.61 29.26 -21.90
N ASP A 20 -1.27 29.27 -23.04
CA ASP A 20 -1.91 30.47 -23.58
C ASP A 20 -3.20 30.78 -22.81
N VAL A 21 -4.03 29.76 -22.55
CA VAL A 21 -5.25 29.88 -21.75
C VAL A 21 -4.94 30.28 -20.30
N ALA A 22 -3.87 29.76 -19.71
CA ALA A 22 -3.43 30.16 -18.37
C ALA A 22 -3.08 31.65 -18.32
N LYS A 23 -2.33 32.17 -19.31
CA LYS A 23 -2.02 33.60 -19.43
C LYS A 23 -3.26 34.47 -19.60
N GLU A 24 -4.22 34.03 -20.44
CA GLU A 24 -5.49 34.75 -20.63
C GLU A 24 -6.30 34.82 -19.35
N ASN A 25 -6.27 33.77 -18.53
CA ASN A 25 -6.98 33.70 -17.25
C ASN A 25 -6.18 34.35 -16.09
N GLY A 26 -4.94 34.77 -16.31
CA GLY A 26 -4.09 35.39 -15.29
C GLY A 26 -3.63 34.44 -14.18
N VAL A 27 -3.57 33.12 -14.47
CA VAL A 27 -3.13 32.07 -13.56
C VAL A 27 -1.88 31.37 -14.11
N SER A 28 -1.17 30.62 -13.27
CA SER A 28 -0.09 29.77 -13.73
C SER A 28 -0.62 28.53 -14.48
N GLU A 29 0.19 27.97 -15.36
CA GLU A 29 -0.17 26.72 -16.07
C GLU A 29 -0.41 25.56 -15.08
N ASN A 30 0.34 25.52 -13.98
CA ASN A 30 0.14 24.52 -12.93
C ASN A 30 -1.21 24.68 -12.22
N GLU A 31 -1.62 25.89 -11.89
CA GLU A 31 -2.94 26.17 -11.30
C GLU A 31 -4.07 25.78 -12.25
N LEU A 32 -3.93 26.10 -13.54
CA LEU A 32 -4.92 25.69 -14.53
C LEU A 32 -5.02 24.15 -14.62
N LYS A 33 -3.88 23.45 -14.70
CA LYS A 33 -3.85 21.97 -14.70
C LYS A 33 -4.50 21.38 -13.45
N ASN A 34 -4.21 21.93 -12.27
CA ASN A 34 -4.80 21.47 -11.02
C ASN A 34 -6.34 21.68 -11.01
N SER A 35 -6.82 22.83 -11.50
CA SER A 35 -8.24 23.11 -11.63
C SER A 35 -8.95 22.14 -12.59
N ILE A 36 -8.34 21.81 -13.73
CA ILE A 36 -8.88 20.84 -14.68
C ILE A 36 -8.96 19.45 -14.03
N VAL A 37 -7.89 19.01 -13.36
CA VAL A 37 -7.85 17.72 -12.67
C VAL A 37 -8.90 17.67 -11.55
N SER A 38 -9.01 18.71 -10.72
CA SER A 38 -10.02 18.80 -9.66
C SER A 38 -11.43 18.69 -10.23
N LYS A 39 -11.76 19.46 -11.28
CA LYS A 39 -13.07 19.36 -11.94
C LYS A 39 -13.37 17.96 -12.48
N THR A 40 -12.38 17.32 -13.09
CA THR A 40 -12.51 15.94 -13.58
C THR A 40 -12.81 14.98 -12.45
N ILE A 41 -12.07 15.06 -11.34
CA ILE A 41 -12.29 14.24 -10.14
C ILE A 41 -13.70 14.42 -9.60
N HIS A 42 -14.18 15.67 -9.47
CA HIS A 42 -15.53 15.97 -8.99
C HIS A 42 -16.63 15.39 -9.89
N ILE A 43 -16.44 15.42 -11.21
CA ILE A 43 -17.40 14.83 -12.15
C ILE A 43 -17.44 13.30 -11.95
N LEU A 44 -16.29 12.66 -11.87
CA LEU A 44 -16.20 11.21 -11.65
C LEU A 44 -16.87 10.81 -10.33
N GLU A 45 -16.50 11.45 -9.23
CA GLU A 45 -17.02 11.12 -7.89
C GLU A 45 -18.53 11.39 -7.75
N LYS A 46 -19.04 12.42 -8.41
CA LYS A 46 -20.48 12.73 -8.47
C LYS A 46 -21.30 11.56 -9.02
N HIS A 47 -20.74 10.78 -9.94
CA HIS A 47 -21.39 9.63 -10.56
C HIS A 47 -20.93 8.30 -9.97
N GLY A 48 -20.15 8.30 -8.89
CA GLY A 48 -19.68 7.09 -8.20
C GLY A 48 -18.43 6.46 -8.80
N ASP A 49 -17.81 7.12 -9.77
CA ASP A 49 -16.53 6.70 -10.37
C ASP A 49 -15.35 7.29 -9.60
N SER A 50 -14.17 6.73 -9.80
CA SER A 50 -12.94 7.17 -9.12
C SER A 50 -11.73 7.15 -10.05
N ILE A 51 -10.70 7.91 -9.68
CA ILE A 51 -9.41 7.83 -10.35
C ILE A 51 -8.67 6.53 -9.98
N ASN A 52 -7.95 5.95 -10.96
CA ASN A 52 -7.17 4.70 -10.74
C ASN A 52 -5.66 4.95 -10.88
N VAL A 53 -5.22 6.16 -10.58
CA VAL A 53 -3.80 6.52 -10.71
C VAL A 53 -3.06 6.13 -9.44
N ASN A 54 -1.96 5.41 -9.60
CA ASN A 54 -1.16 4.97 -8.47
C ASN A 54 -0.17 6.08 -8.04
N PHE A 55 -0.22 6.44 -6.77
CA PHE A 55 0.74 7.34 -6.13
C PHE A 55 1.26 6.70 -4.84
N PRO A 56 2.59 6.69 -4.60
CA PRO A 56 3.17 5.98 -3.46
C PRO A 56 2.93 6.62 -2.09
N ILE A 57 1.91 7.45 -1.95
CA ILE A 57 1.49 8.04 -0.67
C ILE A 57 -0.04 7.97 -0.60
N LYS A 58 -0.57 7.52 0.54
CA LYS A 58 -2.01 7.51 0.85
C LYS A 58 -2.31 8.37 2.08
N LEU A 59 -3.55 8.80 2.19
CA LEU A 59 -4.11 9.41 3.39
C LEU A 59 -4.76 8.33 4.24
N GLU A 60 -4.39 8.23 5.53
CA GLU A 60 -5.05 7.36 6.48
C GLU A 60 -6.18 8.07 7.23
N GLY A 61 -7.09 7.29 7.84
CA GLY A 61 -8.30 7.81 8.49
C GLY A 61 -8.05 8.84 9.59
N ASN A 62 -6.85 8.87 10.16
CA ASN A 62 -6.41 9.87 11.14
C ASN A 62 -5.88 11.19 10.52
N GLY A 63 -5.94 11.33 9.18
CA GLY A 63 -5.43 12.51 8.48
C GLY A 63 -3.90 12.50 8.26
N VAL A 64 -3.22 11.39 8.52
CA VAL A 64 -1.78 11.24 8.34
C VAL A 64 -1.48 10.69 6.95
N LEU A 65 -0.47 11.26 6.28
CA LEU A 65 0.04 10.76 5.01
C LEU A 65 1.09 9.68 5.27
N LYS A 66 0.92 8.50 4.66
CA LYS A 66 1.89 7.38 4.73
C LYS A 66 2.32 6.91 3.34
N PHE A 67 3.54 6.37 3.26
CA PHE A 67 4.01 5.70 2.06
C PHE A 67 3.27 4.36 1.88
N THR A 68 2.96 4.03 0.62
CA THR A 68 2.36 2.75 0.22
C THR A 68 3.37 1.78 -0.39
N THR A 69 4.65 2.13 -0.35
CA THR A 69 5.74 1.28 -0.86
C THR A 69 5.89 0.02 0.00
N GLY A 70 5.98 -1.14 -0.63
CA GLY A 70 6.09 -2.44 0.07
C GLY A 70 7.45 -2.67 0.73
N THR A 71 8.50 -1.98 0.25
CA THR A 71 9.88 -2.13 0.75
C THR A 71 10.57 -0.77 0.88
N ASN A 72 11.58 -0.71 1.75
CA ASN A 72 12.44 0.49 1.87
C ASN A 72 13.18 0.80 0.55
N ALA A 73 13.57 -0.22 -0.20
CA ALA A 73 14.22 -0.03 -1.50
C ALA A 73 13.30 0.68 -2.51
N GLU A 74 12.01 0.34 -2.54
CA GLU A 74 11.02 1.03 -3.37
C GLU A 74 10.80 2.47 -2.91
N LYS A 75 10.72 2.71 -1.59
CA LYS A 75 10.65 4.07 -1.03
C LYS A 75 11.85 4.91 -1.46
N LEU A 76 13.06 4.40 -1.29
CA LEU A 76 14.28 5.11 -1.68
C LEU A 76 14.33 5.39 -3.18
N ARG A 77 13.86 4.44 -4.01
CA ARG A 77 13.77 4.65 -5.46
C ARG A 77 12.79 5.76 -5.80
N PHE A 78 11.60 5.75 -5.20
CA PHE A 78 10.61 6.81 -5.35
C PHE A 78 11.19 8.18 -4.93
N LEU A 79 11.87 8.25 -3.79
CA LEU A 79 12.50 9.49 -3.32
C LEU A 79 13.60 9.98 -4.29
N ALA A 80 14.43 9.08 -4.82
CA ALA A 80 15.43 9.44 -5.81
C ALA A 80 14.80 10.03 -7.07
N ASP A 81 13.72 9.45 -7.56
CA ASP A 81 13.00 9.97 -8.72
C ASP A 81 12.39 11.35 -8.44
N ILE A 82 11.79 11.57 -7.27
CA ILE A 82 11.19 12.85 -6.86
C ILE A 82 12.25 13.96 -6.75
N TYR A 83 13.39 13.67 -6.11
CA TYR A 83 14.47 14.65 -5.94
C TYR A 83 15.39 14.78 -7.18
N GLY A 84 15.10 14.03 -8.26
CA GLY A 84 15.78 14.15 -9.54
C GLY A 84 17.12 13.42 -9.64
N TYR A 85 17.34 12.42 -8.79
CA TYR A 85 18.56 11.62 -8.79
C TYR A 85 18.43 10.36 -9.66
N GLY A 86 19.51 9.98 -10.32
CA GLY A 86 19.56 8.77 -11.14
C GLY A 86 19.75 7.47 -10.34
N SER A 87 20.20 7.57 -9.07
CA SER A 87 20.48 6.45 -8.17
C SER A 87 20.11 6.81 -6.74
N THR A 88 19.72 5.82 -5.96
CA THR A 88 19.39 5.96 -4.53
C THR A 88 20.59 6.37 -3.66
N ASP A 89 21.81 6.07 -4.10
CA ASP A 89 23.06 6.44 -3.40
C ASP A 89 23.30 7.94 -3.39
N GLN A 90 22.69 8.68 -4.32
CA GLN A 90 22.82 10.14 -4.42
C GLN A 90 21.93 10.91 -3.44
N LEU A 91 20.95 10.23 -2.84
CA LEU A 91 20.10 10.81 -1.82
C LEU A 91 20.92 11.16 -0.57
N SER A 92 20.76 12.37 -0.06
CA SER A 92 21.26 12.74 1.25
C SER A 92 20.52 11.99 2.37
N SER A 93 21.11 11.93 3.56
CA SER A 93 20.46 11.32 4.73
C SER A 93 19.09 11.94 5.04
N VAL A 94 18.98 13.27 4.89
CA VAL A 94 17.73 14.02 5.10
C VAL A 94 16.65 13.64 4.08
N GLU A 95 17.04 13.36 2.83
CA GLU A 95 16.11 12.97 1.77
C GLU A 95 15.69 11.51 1.92
N LYS A 96 16.60 10.60 2.29
CA LYS A 96 16.30 9.18 2.57
C LYS A 96 15.24 9.05 3.69
N ASN A 97 15.32 9.92 4.70
CA ASN A 97 14.42 9.94 5.86
C ASN A 97 13.22 10.88 5.69
N SER A 98 12.90 11.29 4.46
CA SER A 98 11.74 12.13 4.22
C SER A 98 10.45 11.39 4.60
N THR A 99 9.61 12.05 5.40
CA THR A 99 8.24 11.59 5.67
C THR A 99 7.36 11.77 4.45
N ALA A 100 6.26 11.02 4.36
CA ALA A 100 5.28 11.16 3.29
C ALA A 100 4.72 12.60 3.23
N ARG A 101 4.51 13.23 4.38
CA ARG A 101 4.08 14.63 4.48
C ARG A 101 5.10 15.58 3.87
N ARG A 102 6.39 15.40 4.16
CA ARG A 102 7.44 16.24 3.60
C ARG A 102 7.53 16.11 2.08
N VAL A 103 7.41 14.90 1.55
CA VAL A 103 7.41 14.67 0.09
C VAL A 103 6.18 15.29 -0.55
N PHE A 104 5.01 15.16 0.07
CA PHE A 104 3.79 15.81 -0.40
C PHE A 104 3.96 17.34 -0.44
N ASP A 105 4.43 17.96 0.65
CA ASP A 105 4.63 19.40 0.72
C ASP A 105 5.69 19.90 -0.30
N TYR A 106 6.74 19.10 -0.54
CA TYR A 106 7.74 19.39 -1.58
C TYR A 106 7.13 19.40 -2.99
N LEU A 107 6.30 18.39 -3.31
CA LEU A 107 5.66 18.31 -4.62
C LEU A 107 4.51 19.34 -4.78
N ALA A 108 3.84 19.72 -3.70
CA ALA A 108 2.80 20.74 -3.71
C ALA A 108 3.34 22.16 -3.87
N ASP A 109 4.63 22.39 -3.63
CA ASP A 109 5.29 23.69 -3.73
C ASP A 109 5.14 24.31 -5.13
N GLU A 110 5.16 25.66 -5.20
CA GLU A 110 5.03 26.46 -6.43
C GLU A 110 6.04 26.04 -7.53
N LYS A 111 7.23 25.58 -7.15
CA LYS A 111 8.29 25.16 -8.09
C LYS A 111 8.01 23.80 -8.75
N HIS A 112 7.08 23.02 -8.20
CA HIS A 112 6.74 21.70 -8.70
C HIS A 112 5.33 21.69 -9.28
N PHE A 113 4.34 21.24 -8.52
CA PHE A 113 2.97 21.10 -9.02
C PHE A 113 2.07 22.28 -8.65
N ASN A 114 2.50 23.16 -7.76
CA ASN A 114 1.76 24.36 -7.32
C ASN A 114 0.33 24.04 -6.90
N ILE A 115 0.17 23.06 -5.99
CA ILE A 115 -1.15 22.67 -5.49
C ILE A 115 -1.57 23.65 -4.39
N SER A 116 -2.72 24.32 -4.57
CA SER A 116 -3.21 25.29 -3.60
C SER A 116 -3.51 24.62 -2.25
N LYS A 117 -3.28 25.36 -1.17
CA LYS A 117 -3.66 24.96 0.20
C LYS A 117 -5.17 25.10 0.45
N ASP A 118 -5.92 25.66 -0.50
CA ASP A 118 -7.38 25.76 -0.40
C ASP A 118 -8.08 24.45 -0.68
N TYR A 119 -7.40 23.49 -1.33
CA TYR A 119 -7.91 22.12 -1.48
C TYR A 119 -7.86 21.37 -0.16
N GLU A 120 -8.91 20.62 0.14
CA GLU A 120 -8.87 19.64 1.22
C GLU A 120 -7.75 18.60 0.96
N LEU A 121 -7.15 18.06 2.03
CA LEU A 121 -5.95 17.20 1.90
C LEU A 121 -6.19 15.97 1.01
N GLU A 122 -7.38 15.38 1.08
CA GLU A 122 -7.75 14.24 0.25
C GLU A 122 -7.83 14.61 -1.23
N GLU A 123 -8.47 15.73 -1.55
CA GLU A 123 -8.56 16.24 -2.92
C GLU A 123 -7.17 16.63 -3.45
N ALA A 124 -6.38 17.32 -2.63
CA ALA A 124 -5.00 17.68 -2.98
C ALA A 124 -4.15 16.45 -3.27
N LEU A 125 -4.34 15.34 -2.55
CA LEU A 125 -3.66 14.08 -2.79
C LEU A 125 -4.11 13.42 -4.11
N LYS A 126 -5.40 13.45 -4.42
CA LYS A 126 -5.93 12.97 -5.70
C LYS A 126 -5.37 13.78 -6.87
N ILE A 127 -5.34 15.11 -6.76
CA ILE A 127 -4.70 16.00 -7.75
C ILE A 127 -3.21 15.64 -7.89
N MET A 128 -2.51 15.48 -6.77
CA MET A 128 -1.09 15.07 -6.73
C MET A 128 -0.85 13.77 -7.49
N SER A 129 -1.73 12.77 -7.32
CA SER A 129 -1.61 11.47 -7.98
C SER A 129 -1.64 11.60 -9.50
N VAL A 130 -2.59 12.37 -10.04
CA VAL A 130 -2.69 12.63 -11.48
C VAL A 130 -1.49 13.44 -11.99
N ARG A 131 -1.09 14.48 -11.25
CA ARG A 131 0.07 15.31 -11.62
C ARG A 131 1.38 14.50 -11.62
N TYR A 132 1.53 13.57 -10.68
CA TYR A 132 2.68 12.67 -10.63
C TYR A 132 2.70 11.70 -11.81
N ALA A 133 1.57 11.13 -12.19
CA ALA A 133 1.49 10.26 -13.37
C ALA A 133 1.86 11.00 -14.66
N LEU A 134 1.40 12.24 -14.83
CA LEU A 134 1.81 13.09 -15.94
C LEU A 134 3.32 13.41 -15.90
N TRP A 135 3.86 13.63 -14.70
CA TRP A 135 5.28 13.91 -14.51
C TRP A 135 6.15 12.70 -14.86
N LEU A 136 5.71 11.48 -14.57
CA LEU A 136 6.41 10.26 -14.99
C LEU A 136 6.53 10.17 -16.53
N ASN A 137 5.52 10.65 -17.25
CA ASN A 137 5.50 10.68 -18.73
C ASN A 137 6.11 11.96 -19.35
N ARG A 138 6.84 12.77 -18.57
CA ARG A 138 7.37 14.07 -19.03
C ARG A 138 8.28 14.03 -20.24
N TYR A 139 8.88 12.88 -20.52
CA TYR A 139 9.72 12.67 -21.72
C TYR A 139 8.94 12.16 -22.93
N GLN A 140 7.70 11.75 -22.75
CA GLN A 140 6.79 11.23 -23.77
C GLN A 140 5.45 11.98 -23.71
N GLN A 141 5.51 13.30 -23.79
CA GLN A 141 4.36 14.20 -23.57
C GLN A 141 3.19 13.98 -24.52
N TYR A 142 3.44 13.33 -25.66
CA TYR A 142 2.43 12.97 -26.66
C TYR A 142 1.68 11.67 -26.33
N ILE A 143 2.10 10.95 -25.28
CA ILE A 143 1.37 9.77 -24.79
C ILE A 143 0.42 10.23 -23.68
N SER A 144 -0.86 9.98 -23.90
CA SER A 144 -1.89 10.26 -22.89
C SER A 144 -1.74 9.32 -21.69
N VAL A 145 -2.10 9.80 -20.51
CA VAL A 145 -2.12 9.04 -19.27
C VAL A 145 -3.57 8.68 -18.93
N ASN A 146 -3.84 7.40 -18.69
CA ASN A 146 -5.14 6.96 -18.18
C ASN A 146 -5.28 7.43 -16.73
N ILE A 147 -6.34 8.17 -16.42
CA ILE A 147 -6.63 8.70 -15.10
C ILE A 147 -7.69 7.86 -14.40
N ALA A 148 -8.74 7.48 -15.14
CA ALA A 148 -9.82 6.61 -14.67
C ALA A 148 -10.17 5.61 -15.77
N MET A 149 -10.55 4.42 -15.37
CA MET A 149 -10.98 3.34 -16.28
C MET A 149 -12.30 2.78 -15.77
N ASP A 150 -13.10 2.21 -16.68
CA ASP A 150 -14.41 1.62 -16.40
C ASP A 150 -15.37 2.63 -15.77
N ILE A 151 -15.46 3.80 -16.37
CA ILE A 151 -16.32 4.89 -15.91
C ILE A 151 -17.76 4.75 -16.47
N SER A 152 -18.71 5.27 -15.74
CA SER A 152 -20.14 5.25 -16.09
C SER A 152 -20.47 6.10 -17.32
N ASP A 153 -21.57 5.76 -17.98
CA ASP A 153 -22.09 6.55 -19.11
C ASP A 153 -22.42 7.99 -18.69
N GLU A 154 -22.86 8.19 -17.46
CA GLU A 154 -23.16 9.50 -16.87
C GLU A 154 -21.89 10.37 -16.76
N SER A 155 -20.79 9.78 -16.27
CA SER A 155 -19.48 10.46 -16.26
C SER A 155 -19.00 10.80 -17.66
N VAL A 156 -19.15 9.89 -18.61
CA VAL A 156 -18.80 10.12 -20.03
C VAL A 156 -19.57 11.30 -20.59
N ALA A 157 -20.89 11.36 -20.35
CA ALA A 157 -21.72 12.44 -20.87
C ALA A 157 -21.29 13.79 -20.29
N GLU A 158 -21.13 13.89 -18.97
CA GLU A 158 -20.78 15.15 -18.31
C GLU A 158 -19.35 15.61 -18.64
N LEU A 159 -18.39 14.68 -18.75
CA LEU A 159 -17.03 15.02 -19.20
C LEU A 159 -17.00 15.55 -20.62
N LYS A 160 -17.78 14.97 -21.54
CA LYS A 160 -17.87 15.43 -22.92
C LYS A 160 -18.58 16.79 -23.05
N GLU A 161 -19.61 17.02 -22.23
CA GLU A 161 -20.28 18.34 -22.18
C GLU A 161 -19.32 19.44 -21.72
N ASN A 162 -18.44 19.14 -20.78
CA ASN A 162 -17.47 20.09 -20.22
C ASN A 162 -16.11 20.09 -20.94
N SER A 163 -15.97 19.40 -22.08
CA SER A 163 -14.69 19.23 -22.79
C SER A 163 -13.96 20.54 -23.13
N ALA A 164 -14.71 21.62 -23.36
CA ALA A 164 -14.13 22.95 -23.63
C ALA A 164 -13.40 23.54 -22.41
N GLU A 165 -13.77 23.16 -21.19
CA GLU A 165 -13.14 23.60 -19.96
C GLU A 165 -12.08 22.60 -19.45
N LEU A 166 -12.13 21.36 -19.92
CA LEU A 166 -11.27 20.27 -19.51
C LEU A 166 -10.13 20.04 -20.53
N LEU A 167 -9.39 21.09 -20.81
CA LEU A 167 -8.31 21.05 -21.81
C LEU A 167 -7.28 19.93 -21.53
N GLY A 168 -7.08 19.07 -22.52
CA GLY A 168 -6.19 17.93 -22.43
C GLY A 168 -6.84 16.66 -21.85
N MET A 169 -8.03 16.74 -21.29
CA MET A 169 -8.83 15.57 -20.94
C MET A 169 -9.61 15.06 -22.13
N ASP A 170 -9.63 13.74 -22.30
CA ASP A 170 -10.46 13.08 -23.31
C ASP A 170 -11.03 11.78 -22.74
N VAL A 171 -12.12 11.33 -23.35
CA VAL A 171 -12.75 10.05 -23.03
C VAL A 171 -12.55 9.13 -24.24
N VAL A 172 -11.79 8.08 -24.01
CA VAL A 172 -11.48 7.06 -25.01
C VAL A 172 -12.24 5.76 -24.72
N VAL A 173 -12.52 5.03 -25.78
CA VAL A 173 -13.04 3.67 -25.67
C VAL A 173 -11.88 2.74 -25.33
N ASP A 174 -12.03 1.98 -24.27
CA ASP A 174 -11.06 0.99 -23.84
C ASP A 174 -11.74 -0.37 -23.66
N SER A 175 -10.97 -1.38 -23.42
CA SER A 175 -11.45 -2.73 -23.20
C SER A 175 -10.86 -3.30 -21.92
N ILE A 176 -11.73 -3.80 -21.06
CA ILE A 176 -11.34 -4.34 -19.77
C ILE A 176 -11.53 -5.85 -19.70
N ARG A 177 -10.77 -6.52 -18.82
CA ARG A 177 -10.96 -7.93 -18.48
C ARG A 177 -12.09 -8.06 -17.46
N ILE A 178 -13.14 -8.81 -17.79
CA ILE A 178 -14.18 -9.17 -16.84
C ILE A 178 -14.03 -10.64 -16.43
N TYR A 179 -14.05 -10.87 -15.15
CA TYR A 179 -13.94 -12.20 -14.54
C TYR A 179 -15.25 -12.55 -13.85
N ASN A 180 -16.12 -13.27 -14.55
CA ASN A 180 -17.35 -13.75 -13.95
C ASN A 180 -17.03 -14.72 -12.81
N ASP A 181 -17.67 -14.51 -11.66
CA ASP A 181 -17.51 -15.36 -10.47
C ASP A 181 -16.03 -15.50 -10.03
N SER A 182 -15.24 -14.42 -10.13
CA SER A 182 -13.80 -14.42 -9.87
C SER A 182 -13.40 -15.01 -8.52
N GLU A 183 -14.23 -14.81 -7.50
CA GLU A 183 -14.07 -15.34 -6.15
C GLU A 183 -13.88 -16.88 -6.15
N TYR A 184 -14.65 -17.58 -6.96
CA TYR A 184 -14.62 -19.04 -7.02
C TYR A 184 -13.61 -19.60 -8.01
N PHE A 185 -13.09 -18.77 -8.94
CA PHE A 185 -12.25 -19.20 -10.05
C PHE A 185 -10.86 -18.57 -10.10
N ALA A 186 -10.51 -17.68 -9.16
CA ALA A 186 -9.24 -16.96 -9.16
C ALA A 186 -8.01 -17.88 -9.34
N HIS A 187 -8.00 -19.04 -8.68
CA HIS A 187 -6.91 -20.02 -8.74
C HIS A 187 -6.76 -20.70 -10.11
N ILE A 188 -7.81 -20.70 -10.95
CA ILE A 188 -7.80 -21.25 -12.31
C ILE A 188 -7.51 -20.13 -13.31
N ILE A 189 -8.18 -18.99 -13.15
CA ILE A 189 -8.07 -17.84 -14.07
C ILE A 189 -6.67 -17.23 -14.00
N GLY A 190 -6.12 -17.06 -12.82
CA GLY A 190 -4.88 -16.32 -12.58
C GLY A 190 -5.12 -14.81 -12.53
N TYR A 191 -4.09 -14.04 -12.84
CA TYR A 191 -4.14 -12.59 -12.79
C TYR A 191 -3.29 -11.96 -13.91
N ILE A 192 -3.58 -10.70 -14.20
CA ILE A 192 -2.80 -9.85 -15.10
C ILE A 192 -1.84 -8.97 -14.31
N GLY A 193 -0.71 -8.63 -14.90
CA GLY A 193 0.26 -7.74 -14.28
C GLY A 193 1.17 -7.10 -15.32
N LYS A 194 1.88 -6.04 -14.94
CA LYS A 194 2.79 -5.33 -15.85
C LYS A 194 3.85 -6.26 -16.39
N ILE A 195 4.11 -6.15 -17.72
CA ILE A 195 5.14 -6.94 -18.39
C ILE A 195 6.53 -6.59 -17.86
N SER A 196 7.36 -7.60 -17.58
CA SER A 196 8.77 -7.41 -17.25
C SER A 196 9.63 -7.30 -18.53
N THR A 197 10.85 -6.80 -18.39
CA THR A 197 11.77 -6.67 -19.52
C THR A 197 12.08 -8.01 -20.19
N ASP A 198 12.16 -9.08 -19.42
CA ASP A 198 12.49 -10.42 -19.94
C ASP A 198 11.28 -11.06 -20.63
N GLU A 199 10.09 -10.93 -20.04
CA GLU A 199 8.84 -11.36 -20.67
C GLU A 199 8.60 -10.57 -21.97
N MET A 200 8.85 -9.27 -21.98
CA MET A 200 8.71 -8.45 -23.18
C MET A 200 9.63 -8.91 -24.30
N LYS A 201 10.85 -9.33 -24.01
CA LYS A 201 11.75 -9.93 -25.01
C LYS A 201 11.19 -11.23 -25.55
N GLU A 202 10.78 -12.15 -24.66
CA GLU A 202 10.21 -13.45 -25.01
C GLU A 202 8.98 -13.31 -25.90
N TYR A 203 7.99 -12.50 -25.49
CA TYR A 203 6.76 -12.31 -26.25
C TYR A 203 6.99 -11.61 -27.60
N ASN A 204 7.93 -10.65 -27.68
CA ASN A 204 8.17 -9.86 -28.88
C ASN A 204 9.01 -10.58 -29.94
N GLU A 205 9.68 -11.72 -29.62
CA GLU A 205 10.55 -12.41 -30.57
C GLU A 205 9.88 -12.77 -31.92
N ASN A 206 8.58 -13.14 -31.84
CA ASN A 206 7.86 -13.63 -33.02
C ASN A 206 6.70 -12.72 -33.47
N LEU A 207 6.60 -11.51 -32.90
CA LEU A 207 5.54 -10.56 -33.22
C LEU A 207 6.01 -9.52 -34.25
N SER A 208 5.07 -9.12 -35.13
CA SER A 208 5.28 -7.97 -36.00
C SER A 208 5.41 -6.67 -35.20
N GLU A 209 6.10 -5.66 -35.73
CA GLU A 209 6.30 -4.37 -35.04
C GLU A 209 5.00 -3.76 -34.49
N LYS A 210 3.90 -3.88 -35.23
CA LYS A 210 2.58 -3.36 -34.85
C LYS A 210 1.95 -4.07 -33.64
N ASN A 211 2.35 -5.30 -33.36
CA ASN A 211 1.77 -6.16 -32.33
C ASN A 211 2.71 -6.39 -31.16
N LYS A 212 3.86 -5.72 -31.13
CA LYS A 212 4.80 -5.83 -30.00
C LYS A 212 4.22 -5.27 -28.71
N TYR A 213 4.63 -5.89 -27.62
CA TYR A 213 4.33 -5.38 -26.29
C TYR A 213 5.23 -4.19 -25.95
N GLY A 214 4.64 -3.18 -25.37
CA GLY A 214 5.33 -2.05 -24.78
C GLY A 214 5.63 -2.30 -23.29
N SER A 215 6.52 -1.49 -22.72
CA SER A 215 6.94 -1.62 -21.31
C SER A 215 5.82 -1.37 -20.29
N ASN A 216 4.70 -0.80 -20.69
CA ASN A 216 3.56 -0.51 -19.84
C ASN A 216 2.39 -1.48 -20.03
N ASP A 217 2.51 -2.43 -20.96
CA ASP A 217 1.43 -3.37 -21.25
C ASP A 217 1.21 -4.32 -20.07
N MET A 218 -0.04 -4.70 -19.88
CA MET A 218 -0.46 -5.71 -18.92
C MET A 218 -0.58 -7.06 -19.60
N ILE A 219 -0.02 -8.10 -19.00
CA ILE A 219 -0.06 -9.47 -19.51
C ILE A 219 -0.56 -10.44 -18.46
N GLY A 220 -1.05 -11.61 -18.88
CA GLY A 220 -1.38 -12.70 -17.99
C GLY A 220 -0.12 -13.28 -17.33
N LYS A 221 -0.10 -13.28 -15.98
CA LYS A 221 1.03 -13.78 -15.18
C LYS A 221 0.92 -15.25 -14.83
N THR A 222 -0.27 -15.71 -14.56
CA THR A 222 -0.53 -17.11 -14.13
C THR A 222 -1.83 -17.63 -14.75
N GLY A 223 -2.08 -18.92 -14.56
CA GLY A 223 -3.36 -19.56 -14.90
C GLY A 223 -3.73 -19.49 -16.38
N LEU A 224 -5.02 -19.33 -16.62
CA LEU A 224 -5.58 -19.19 -17.95
C LEU A 224 -5.20 -17.88 -18.62
N GLU A 225 -5.06 -16.81 -17.85
CA GLU A 225 -4.62 -15.50 -18.34
C GLU A 225 -3.27 -15.64 -19.06
N ARG A 226 -2.29 -16.29 -18.41
CA ARG A 226 -0.97 -16.53 -19.05
C ARG A 226 -1.07 -17.46 -20.25
N LYS A 227 -1.85 -18.55 -20.12
CA LYS A 227 -1.91 -19.57 -21.16
C LYS A 227 -2.57 -19.07 -22.44
N TYR A 228 -3.57 -18.20 -22.32
CA TYR A 228 -4.36 -17.70 -23.45
C TYR A 228 -4.12 -16.19 -23.69
N GLU A 229 -2.99 -15.66 -23.25
CA GLU A 229 -2.63 -14.25 -23.41
C GLU A 229 -2.82 -13.78 -24.87
N SER A 230 -2.33 -14.55 -25.86
CA SER A 230 -2.45 -14.20 -27.28
C SER A 230 -3.89 -14.14 -27.79
N THR A 231 -4.80 -14.91 -27.20
CA THR A 231 -6.24 -14.92 -27.54
C THR A 231 -6.97 -13.78 -26.85
N LEU A 232 -6.64 -13.55 -25.59
CA LEU A 232 -7.29 -12.59 -24.73
C LEU A 232 -6.86 -11.14 -24.98
N ARG A 233 -5.64 -10.90 -25.49
CA ARG A 233 -5.07 -9.57 -25.66
C ARG A 233 -5.78 -8.71 -26.69
N GLY A 234 -6.24 -9.31 -27.80
CA GLY A 234 -6.70 -8.55 -28.97
C GLY A 234 -5.57 -7.86 -29.73
N THR A 235 -5.87 -6.75 -30.37
CA THR A 235 -4.88 -5.92 -31.09
C THR A 235 -5.00 -4.46 -30.66
N ASN A 236 -3.85 -3.85 -30.39
CA ASN A 236 -3.79 -2.44 -30.01
C ASN A 236 -4.23 -1.52 -31.16
N GLY A 237 -4.93 -0.45 -30.82
CA GLY A 237 -5.14 0.66 -31.75
C GLY A 237 -3.81 1.36 -32.06
N ILE A 238 -3.71 1.96 -33.22
CA ILE A 238 -2.51 2.70 -33.65
C ILE A 238 -2.97 4.04 -34.23
N GLU A 239 -2.27 5.10 -33.86
CA GLU A 239 -2.42 6.42 -34.44
C GLU A 239 -1.02 6.98 -34.79
N GLU A 240 -0.86 7.50 -35.97
CA GLU A 240 0.37 8.21 -36.37
C GLU A 240 0.26 9.67 -35.98
N ILE A 241 1.20 10.13 -35.16
CA ILE A 241 1.24 11.51 -34.68
C ILE A 241 2.52 12.16 -35.23
N TYR A 242 2.33 13.26 -35.96
CA TYR A 242 3.44 14.08 -36.43
C TYR A 242 3.67 15.23 -35.44
N VAL A 243 4.90 15.34 -34.96
CA VAL A 243 5.27 16.37 -33.95
C VAL A 243 6.36 17.28 -34.53
N ASP A 244 6.39 18.54 -34.05
CA ASP A 244 7.50 19.45 -34.35
C ASP A 244 8.72 19.13 -33.48
N ASN A 245 9.80 19.91 -33.67
CA ASN A 245 11.04 19.76 -32.90
C ASN A 245 10.93 20.08 -31.39
N MET A 246 9.78 20.58 -30.96
CA MET A 246 9.45 20.86 -29.55
C MET A 246 8.46 19.83 -28.96
N GLY A 247 8.10 18.81 -29.74
CA GLY A 247 7.14 17.78 -29.32
C GLY A 247 5.67 18.20 -29.47
N LYS A 248 5.38 19.33 -30.15
CA LYS A 248 4.01 19.78 -30.42
C LYS A 248 3.41 18.98 -31.55
N ILE A 249 2.19 18.44 -31.34
CA ILE A 249 1.44 17.72 -32.37
C ILE A 249 1.04 18.69 -33.48
N ILE A 250 1.47 18.38 -34.73
CA ILE A 250 1.15 19.10 -35.93
C ILE A 250 -0.04 18.45 -36.63
N GLU A 251 -0.04 17.12 -36.70
CA GLU A 251 -1.02 16.33 -37.41
C GLU A 251 -1.21 14.96 -36.78
N ARG A 252 -2.42 14.43 -36.84
CA ARG A 252 -2.79 13.06 -36.47
C ARG A 252 -3.36 12.39 -37.70
N SER A 253 -2.87 11.21 -38.05
CA SER A 253 -3.34 10.47 -39.24
C SER A 253 -3.37 8.96 -38.97
N ASP A 254 -3.99 8.23 -39.89
CA ASP A 254 -4.04 6.76 -39.94
C ASP A 254 -4.47 6.09 -38.60
N LYS A 255 -5.49 6.66 -37.93
CA LYS A 255 -6.06 6.06 -36.74
C LYS A 255 -6.71 4.72 -37.06
N GLN A 256 -6.20 3.65 -36.41
CA GLN A 256 -6.82 2.33 -36.38
C GLN A 256 -7.29 2.08 -34.96
N ASP A 257 -8.57 1.78 -34.81
CA ASP A 257 -9.12 1.48 -33.48
C ASP A 257 -8.61 0.14 -32.97
N SER A 258 -8.54 -0.01 -31.64
CA SER A 258 -8.21 -1.28 -30.99
C SER A 258 -9.28 -2.33 -31.25
N VAL A 259 -8.86 -3.57 -31.38
CA VAL A 259 -9.78 -4.71 -31.50
C VAL A 259 -9.65 -5.56 -30.24
N ALA A 260 -10.77 -5.78 -29.59
CA ALA A 260 -10.87 -6.61 -28.42
C ALA A 260 -10.40 -8.06 -28.69
N GLY A 261 -9.87 -8.74 -27.66
CA GLY A 261 -9.56 -10.17 -27.74
C GLY A 261 -10.80 -11.04 -27.72
N GLU A 262 -10.61 -12.33 -27.72
CA GLU A 262 -11.70 -13.31 -27.74
C GLU A 262 -12.08 -13.76 -26.32
N ASP A 263 -13.35 -14.16 -26.16
CA ASP A 263 -13.86 -14.76 -24.93
C ASP A 263 -13.34 -16.18 -24.71
N ILE A 264 -13.08 -16.54 -23.46
CA ILE A 264 -12.77 -17.91 -23.09
C ILE A 264 -13.90 -18.50 -22.25
N TYR A 265 -14.46 -19.59 -22.75
CA TYR A 265 -15.51 -20.35 -22.06
C TYR A 265 -14.91 -21.61 -21.44
N LEU A 266 -15.18 -21.81 -20.13
CA LEU A 266 -14.73 -22.99 -19.41
C LEU A 266 -15.81 -24.08 -19.45
N THR A 267 -15.39 -25.33 -19.43
CA THR A 267 -16.29 -26.48 -19.31
C THR A 267 -16.76 -26.76 -17.87
N ILE A 268 -16.23 -25.98 -16.91
CA ILE A 268 -16.59 -26.10 -15.49
C ILE A 268 -17.96 -25.46 -15.28
N LYS A 269 -18.83 -26.13 -14.54
CA LYS A 269 -20.13 -25.58 -14.15
C LYS A 269 -19.92 -24.63 -12.95
N SER A 270 -20.27 -23.36 -13.11
CA SER A 270 -20.05 -22.34 -12.05
C SER A 270 -20.86 -22.67 -10.78
N ASP A 271 -22.11 -23.12 -10.92
CA ASP A 271 -22.95 -23.48 -9.78
C ASP A 271 -22.35 -24.63 -8.94
N LEU A 272 -21.74 -25.62 -9.61
CA LEU A 272 -21.07 -26.71 -8.90
C LEU A 272 -19.80 -26.22 -8.17
N GLN A 273 -19.06 -25.35 -8.82
CA GLN A 273 -17.85 -24.75 -8.21
C GLN A 273 -18.21 -23.92 -6.97
N LYS A 274 -19.23 -23.07 -7.07
CA LYS A 274 -19.76 -22.30 -5.93
C LYS A 274 -20.19 -23.21 -4.79
N TYR A 275 -21.00 -24.23 -5.11
CA TYR A 275 -21.45 -25.18 -4.10
C TYR A 275 -20.31 -25.92 -3.40
N CYS A 276 -19.28 -26.33 -4.15
CA CYS A 276 -18.09 -26.95 -3.55
C CYS A 276 -17.33 -25.98 -2.65
N TYR A 277 -17.16 -24.72 -3.09
CA TYR A 277 -16.53 -23.67 -2.31
C TYR A 277 -17.26 -23.44 -0.98
N ASP A 278 -18.56 -23.15 -1.05
CA ASP A 278 -19.42 -22.91 0.12
C ASP A 278 -19.43 -24.10 1.08
N THR A 279 -19.44 -25.34 0.53
CA THR A 279 -19.40 -26.57 1.34
C THR A 279 -18.06 -26.69 2.07
N LEU A 280 -16.94 -26.47 1.37
CA LEU A 280 -15.61 -26.51 1.98
C LEU A 280 -15.45 -25.44 3.06
N GLU A 281 -15.94 -24.24 2.81
CA GLU A 281 -15.90 -23.13 3.79
C GLU A 281 -16.69 -23.51 5.07
N LYS A 282 -17.90 -24.01 4.92
CA LYS A 282 -18.72 -24.47 6.04
C LYS A 282 -18.08 -25.62 6.82
N GLU A 283 -17.53 -26.60 6.14
CA GLU A 283 -16.86 -27.73 6.79
C GLU A 283 -15.59 -27.29 7.53
N ILE A 284 -14.78 -26.40 6.94
CA ILE A 284 -13.59 -25.83 7.58
C ILE A 284 -14.02 -25.03 8.82
N ALA A 285 -15.04 -24.16 8.69
CA ALA A 285 -15.56 -23.39 9.80
C ALA A 285 -16.07 -24.29 10.94
N SER A 286 -16.80 -25.36 10.61
CA SER A 286 -17.28 -26.34 11.60
C SER A 286 -16.14 -27.06 12.33
N VAL A 287 -15.08 -27.44 11.62
CA VAL A 287 -13.89 -28.06 12.23
C VAL A 287 -13.16 -27.07 13.14
N LEU A 288 -13.00 -25.81 12.73
CA LEU A 288 -12.38 -24.79 13.54
C LEU A 288 -13.19 -24.53 14.82
N LEU A 289 -14.50 -24.30 14.69
CA LEU A 289 -15.39 -24.05 15.83
C LEU A 289 -15.39 -25.20 16.83
N ALA A 290 -15.35 -26.45 16.38
CA ALA A 290 -15.30 -27.63 17.25
C ALA A 290 -13.98 -27.74 18.03
N ASN A 291 -12.94 -27.02 17.65
CA ASN A 291 -11.62 -27.05 18.28
C ASN A 291 -11.27 -25.76 19.02
N ILE A 292 -12.10 -24.70 18.94
CA ILE A 292 -11.86 -23.46 19.70
C ILE A 292 -12.16 -23.71 21.18
N THR A 293 -11.29 -23.22 22.03
CA THR A 293 -11.41 -23.32 23.51
C THR A 293 -10.98 -21.99 24.17
N ASP A 294 -11.57 -21.73 25.33
CA ASP A 294 -11.18 -20.65 26.23
C ASP A 294 -10.10 -21.06 27.26
N GLU A 295 -9.71 -22.36 27.23
CA GLU A 295 -8.65 -22.87 28.08
C GLU A 295 -7.27 -22.56 27.49
N GLU A 296 -6.29 -22.29 28.33
CA GLU A 296 -4.89 -22.21 27.92
C GLU A 296 -4.44 -23.56 27.35
N VAL A 297 -3.81 -23.50 26.18
CA VAL A 297 -3.23 -24.65 25.51
C VAL A 297 -1.71 -24.56 25.66
N ASP A 298 -1.14 -25.66 26.17
CA ASP A 298 0.31 -25.76 26.32
C ASP A 298 0.98 -25.86 24.94
N GLU A 299 1.80 -24.87 24.58
CA GLU A 299 2.48 -24.75 23.26
C GLU A 299 3.35 -25.97 22.91
N ASP A 300 3.84 -26.70 23.93
CA ASP A 300 4.69 -27.89 23.74
C ASP A 300 3.91 -29.15 23.29
N LYS A 301 2.58 -29.06 23.21
CA LYS A 301 1.73 -30.18 22.81
C LYS A 301 1.46 -30.20 21.31
N THR A 302 2.43 -30.61 20.51
CA THR A 302 2.29 -30.86 19.06
C THR A 302 1.14 -31.83 18.67
N LYS A 303 0.43 -32.40 19.66
CA LYS A 303 -0.74 -33.29 19.47
C LYS A 303 -2.07 -32.67 19.90
N ASP A 304 -2.06 -31.53 20.58
CA ASP A 304 -3.28 -30.82 20.95
C ASP A 304 -3.75 -29.99 19.75
N LYS A 305 -4.95 -30.26 19.27
CA LYS A 305 -5.55 -29.57 18.12
C LYS A 305 -6.50 -28.45 18.56
N ARG A 306 -6.58 -28.17 19.83
CA ARG A 306 -7.41 -27.09 20.35
C ARG A 306 -6.82 -25.74 19.97
N ILE A 307 -7.66 -24.80 19.68
CA ILE A 307 -7.31 -23.44 19.25
C ILE A 307 -7.76 -22.49 20.36
N PRO A 308 -6.85 -21.83 21.06
CA PRO A 308 -7.22 -20.79 22.00
C PRO A 308 -8.05 -19.69 21.31
N VAL A 309 -9.13 -19.25 21.94
CA VAL A 309 -9.96 -18.16 21.37
C VAL A 309 -9.15 -16.88 21.14
N THR A 310 -8.10 -16.65 21.92
CA THR A 310 -7.16 -15.55 21.75
C THR A 310 -6.42 -15.61 20.41
N ASP A 311 -6.10 -16.82 19.93
CA ASP A 311 -5.43 -16.99 18.62
C ASP A 311 -6.37 -16.64 17.47
N VAL A 312 -7.68 -16.88 17.63
CA VAL A 312 -8.69 -16.41 16.68
C VAL A 312 -8.72 -14.89 16.63
N TYR A 313 -8.71 -14.23 17.79
CA TYR A 313 -8.66 -12.76 17.85
C TYR A 313 -7.38 -12.22 17.20
N PHE A 314 -6.24 -12.87 17.44
CA PHE A 314 -4.97 -12.47 16.84
C PHE A 314 -4.98 -12.62 15.30
N ALA A 315 -5.59 -13.70 14.80
CA ALA A 315 -5.75 -13.90 13.36
C ALA A 315 -6.56 -12.78 12.70
N LEU A 316 -7.54 -12.18 13.39
CA LEU A 316 -8.32 -11.06 12.87
C LEU A 316 -7.46 -9.80 12.69
N PHE A 317 -6.48 -9.55 13.58
CA PHE A 317 -5.50 -8.47 13.41
C PHE A 317 -4.51 -8.78 12.30
N ASP A 318 -3.93 -9.99 12.32
CA ASP A 318 -2.86 -10.38 11.39
C ASP A 318 -3.36 -10.40 9.94
N ASN A 319 -4.62 -10.73 9.72
CA ASN A 319 -5.27 -10.73 8.41
C ASN A 319 -5.95 -9.39 8.06
N ASN A 320 -5.79 -8.36 8.89
CA ASN A 320 -6.44 -7.06 8.72
C ASN A 320 -7.97 -7.12 8.58
N ALA A 321 -8.60 -8.16 9.12
CA ALA A 321 -10.05 -8.25 9.21
C ALA A 321 -10.57 -7.20 10.20
N LEU A 322 -9.81 -6.95 11.28
CA LEU A 322 -10.01 -5.82 12.19
C LEU A 322 -8.96 -4.74 11.88
N ASN A 323 -9.43 -3.53 11.58
CA ASN A 323 -8.58 -2.39 11.24
C ASN A 323 -8.29 -1.55 12.49
N ILE A 324 -7.06 -1.64 13.01
CA ILE A 324 -6.62 -0.86 14.18
C ILE A 324 -6.61 0.64 13.91
N SER A 325 -6.25 1.08 12.72
CA SER A 325 -6.24 2.50 12.36
C SER A 325 -7.65 3.10 12.40
N HIS A 326 -8.70 2.29 12.19
CA HIS A 326 -10.10 2.76 12.28
C HIS A 326 -10.51 3.14 13.69
N LEU A 327 -9.92 2.53 14.73
CA LEU A 327 -10.19 2.87 16.15
C LEU A 327 -9.99 4.36 16.47
N ALA A 328 -9.09 5.02 15.74
CA ALA A 328 -8.78 6.45 15.89
C ALA A 328 -9.53 7.34 14.88
N SER A 329 -10.40 6.77 14.05
CA SER A 329 -11.12 7.52 13.01
C SER A 329 -12.23 8.40 13.59
N LYS A 330 -12.70 9.38 12.80
CA LYS A 330 -13.86 10.21 13.19
C LYS A 330 -15.18 9.43 13.21
N ASP A 331 -15.22 8.33 12.49
CA ASP A 331 -16.39 7.46 12.35
C ASP A 331 -16.32 6.25 13.27
N ALA A 332 -15.31 6.19 14.16
CA ALA A 332 -15.15 5.13 15.15
C ALA A 332 -16.35 5.08 16.11
N GLY A 333 -16.79 3.87 16.40
CA GLY A 333 -17.86 3.61 17.35
C GLY A 333 -17.45 3.89 18.80
N THR A 334 -18.38 3.67 19.72
CA THR A 334 -18.15 3.94 21.16
C THR A 334 -17.14 2.96 21.77
N TYR A 335 -17.23 1.69 21.39
CA TYR A 335 -16.28 0.66 21.86
C TYR A 335 -14.91 0.85 21.23
N GLU A 336 -14.86 1.17 19.94
CA GLU A 336 -13.63 1.50 19.23
C GLU A 336 -12.89 2.65 19.92
N SER A 337 -13.59 3.76 20.18
CA SER A 337 -13.00 4.94 20.84
C SER A 337 -12.47 4.61 22.24
N THR A 338 -13.23 3.82 23.02
CA THR A 338 -12.81 3.41 24.37
C THR A 338 -11.56 2.53 24.34
N VAL A 339 -11.50 1.59 23.40
CA VAL A 339 -10.35 0.71 23.25
C VAL A 339 -9.15 1.48 22.70
N ASN A 340 -9.37 2.45 21.80
CA ASN A 340 -8.31 3.32 21.29
C ASN A 340 -7.64 4.13 22.41
N ASP A 341 -8.42 4.72 23.33
CA ASP A 341 -7.85 5.44 24.48
C ASP A 341 -6.96 4.53 25.34
N THR A 342 -7.42 3.30 25.58
CA THR A 342 -6.65 2.31 26.36
C THR A 342 -5.41 1.85 25.59
N LEU A 343 -5.49 1.70 24.25
CA LEU A 343 -4.37 1.34 23.39
C LEU A 343 -3.29 2.43 23.41
N ILE A 344 -3.68 3.69 23.25
CA ILE A 344 -2.74 4.83 23.28
C ILE A 344 -1.97 4.86 24.60
N GLU A 345 -2.66 4.67 25.72
CA GLU A 345 -2.02 4.63 27.05
C GLU A 345 -1.09 3.42 27.19
N SER A 346 -1.52 2.23 26.73
CA SER A 346 -0.74 1.00 26.77
C SER A 346 0.52 1.10 25.90
N VAL A 347 0.41 1.60 24.68
CA VAL A 347 1.56 1.85 23.79
C VAL A 347 2.55 2.81 24.42
N LYS A 348 2.09 3.93 24.98
CA LYS A 348 2.95 4.90 25.68
C LYS A 348 3.68 4.28 26.87
N ASN A 349 2.99 3.46 27.66
CA ASN A 349 3.57 2.78 28.80
C ASN A 349 4.60 1.72 28.36
N ALA A 350 4.27 0.95 27.32
CA ALA A 350 5.18 -0.03 26.73
C ALA A 350 6.47 0.63 26.22
N ILE A 351 6.36 1.70 25.42
CA ILE A 351 7.52 2.44 24.88
C ILE A 351 8.37 3.01 26.02
N THR A 352 7.75 3.57 27.06
CA THR A 352 8.49 4.11 28.21
C THR A 352 9.29 3.01 28.91
N ARG A 353 8.68 1.84 29.13
CA ARG A 353 9.35 0.71 29.80
C ARG A 353 10.42 0.08 28.88
N ILE A 354 10.18 -0.02 27.58
CA ILE A 354 11.17 -0.45 26.57
C ILE A 354 12.42 0.42 26.65
N ALA A 355 12.26 1.76 26.66
CA ALA A 355 13.38 2.67 26.79
C ALA A 355 14.18 2.48 28.10
N MET A 356 13.48 2.20 29.22
CA MET A 356 14.13 1.88 30.50
C MET A 356 14.91 0.55 30.42
N ILE A 357 14.33 -0.49 29.81
CA ILE A 357 14.99 -1.80 29.63
C ILE A 357 16.23 -1.66 28.77
N LEU A 358 16.14 -0.98 27.64
CA LEU A 358 17.28 -0.76 26.72
C LEU A 358 18.42 0.01 27.40
N LYS A 359 18.09 1.00 28.23
CA LYS A 359 19.09 1.78 29.01
C LYS A 359 19.64 1.06 30.25
N SER A 360 19.06 -0.08 30.61
CA SER A 360 19.51 -0.90 31.75
C SER A 360 20.43 -2.02 31.26
N SER A 361 21.71 -1.96 31.61
CA SER A 361 22.67 -3.02 31.30
C SER A 361 22.57 -4.27 32.20
N GLU A 362 21.64 -4.27 33.18
CA GLU A 362 21.52 -5.28 34.22
C GLU A 362 20.47 -6.36 33.95
N ILE A 363 19.54 -6.12 32.99
CA ILE A 363 18.41 -7.02 32.72
C ILE A 363 18.72 -7.82 31.45
N SER A 364 18.88 -9.12 31.57
CA SER A 364 18.90 -10.04 30.44
C SER A 364 17.49 -10.24 29.89
N ASP A 365 17.35 -10.48 28.59
CA ASP A 365 16.04 -10.69 27.96
C ASP A 365 15.29 -11.88 28.58
N ASN A 366 16.00 -12.91 29.06
CA ASN A 366 15.44 -14.05 29.82
C ASN A 366 14.78 -13.69 31.17
N GLU A 367 15.02 -12.50 31.70
CA GLU A 367 14.43 -12.03 32.94
C GLU A 367 13.17 -11.16 32.70
N LEU A 368 12.84 -10.92 31.42
CA LEU A 368 11.65 -10.20 31.02
C LEU A 368 10.43 -11.12 31.07
N ASP A 369 9.25 -10.53 31.26
CA ASP A 369 8.02 -11.24 30.97
C ASP A 369 7.82 -11.43 29.45
N SER A 370 7.01 -12.41 29.05
CA SER A 370 6.81 -12.78 27.65
C SER A 370 6.34 -11.62 26.75
N GLU A 371 5.71 -10.61 27.34
CA GLU A 371 5.29 -9.38 26.64
C GLU A 371 6.52 -8.60 26.18
N TYR A 372 7.47 -8.33 27.09
CA TYR A 372 8.64 -7.52 26.77
C TYR A 372 9.70 -8.31 26.00
N GLU A 373 9.79 -9.63 26.17
CA GLU A 373 10.59 -10.51 25.26
C GLU A 373 10.11 -10.36 23.82
N SER A 374 8.79 -10.40 23.62
CA SER A 374 8.21 -10.21 22.27
C SER A 374 8.47 -8.81 21.72
N TYR A 375 8.44 -7.77 22.56
CA TYR A 375 8.76 -6.42 22.12
C TYR A 375 10.23 -6.25 21.74
N MET A 376 11.16 -6.88 22.49
CA MET A 376 12.58 -6.86 22.14
C MET A 376 12.86 -7.59 20.82
N SER A 377 12.23 -8.74 20.62
CA SER A 377 12.33 -9.49 19.35
C SER A 377 11.76 -8.69 18.18
N TYR A 378 10.63 -7.98 18.40
CA TYR A 378 10.04 -7.11 17.41
C TYR A 378 10.97 -5.96 17.02
N ILE A 379 11.57 -5.29 18.01
CA ILE A 379 12.52 -4.18 17.79
C ILE A 379 13.73 -4.66 16.98
N TYR A 380 14.30 -5.81 17.32
CA TYR A 380 15.41 -6.37 16.54
C TYR A 380 15.01 -6.58 15.07
N SER A 381 13.87 -7.22 14.81
CA SER A 381 13.37 -7.42 13.44
C SER A 381 13.13 -6.11 12.71
N MET A 382 12.51 -5.13 13.37
CA MET A 382 12.26 -3.80 12.82
C MET A 382 13.55 -3.07 12.45
N LEU A 383 14.59 -3.14 13.28
CA LEU A 383 15.90 -2.55 12.98
C LEU A 383 16.57 -3.21 11.76
N CYS A 384 16.41 -4.53 11.58
CA CYS A 384 16.87 -5.25 10.41
C CYS A 384 16.08 -4.83 9.15
N ASP A 385 14.75 -4.84 9.23
CA ASP A 385 13.84 -4.57 8.10
C ASP A 385 13.96 -3.13 7.61
N ASN A 386 14.15 -2.18 8.54
CA ASN A 386 14.37 -0.77 8.23
C ASN A 386 15.81 -0.47 7.75
N GLY A 387 16.71 -1.46 7.76
CA GLY A 387 18.10 -1.30 7.37
C GLY A 387 18.94 -0.44 8.33
N ILE A 388 18.44 -0.25 9.56
CA ILE A 388 19.19 0.45 10.64
C ILE A 388 20.32 -0.45 11.16
N TYR A 389 20.04 -1.75 11.30
CA TYR A 389 21.06 -2.75 11.59
C TYR A 389 21.50 -3.47 10.31
N ASP A 390 22.78 -3.34 9.96
CA ASP A 390 23.38 -4.08 8.83
C ASP A 390 23.83 -5.47 9.28
N THR A 391 23.03 -6.48 8.97
CA THR A 391 23.27 -7.89 9.30
C THR A 391 24.54 -8.48 8.66
N LYS A 392 25.21 -7.75 7.74
CA LYS A 392 26.43 -8.22 7.06
C LYS A 392 27.69 -7.83 7.79
N VAL A 393 27.62 -6.88 8.73
CA VAL A 393 28.80 -6.38 9.45
C VAL A 393 29.22 -7.33 10.56
N ILE A 394 28.25 -7.92 11.28
CA ILE A 394 28.51 -8.90 12.34
C ILE A 394 28.13 -10.28 11.82
N GLU A 395 29.13 -11.14 11.67
CA GLU A 395 28.91 -12.50 11.18
C GLU A 395 28.25 -13.39 12.24
N SER A 396 27.47 -14.39 11.80
CA SER A 396 26.84 -15.39 12.69
C SER A 396 27.88 -16.26 13.47
N SER A 397 29.14 -16.20 13.09
CA SER A 397 30.25 -16.83 13.79
C SER A 397 30.76 -16.04 15.01
N ASP A 398 30.39 -14.75 15.11
CA ASP A 398 30.74 -13.84 16.20
C ASP A 398 30.24 -14.34 17.55
N GLU A 399 31.04 -14.17 18.61
CA GLU A 399 30.68 -14.66 19.94
C GLU A 399 29.52 -13.85 20.56
N THR A 400 29.55 -12.54 20.43
CA THR A 400 28.48 -11.67 20.96
C THR A 400 27.16 -11.89 20.22
N TYR A 401 27.23 -12.13 18.89
CA TYR A 401 26.07 -12.54 18.11
C TYR A 401 25.45 -13.83 18.64
N LYS A 402 26.26 -14.84 18.91
CA LYS A 402 25.80 -16.14 19.44
C LYS A 402 25.20 -15.99 20.84
N GLN A 403 25.85 -15.20 21.71
CA GLN A 403 25.34 -14.93 23.06
C GLN A 403 23.97 -14.25 23.03
N PHE A 404 23.76 -13.31 22.10
CA PHE A 404 22.45 -12.67 21.91
C PHE A 404 21.39 -13.67 21.48
N PHE A 405 21.64 -14.47 20.44
CA PHE A 405 20.70 -15.49 19.96
C PHE A 405 20.57 -16.71 20.88
N ALA A 406 21.40 -16.84 21.88
CA ALA A 406 21.28 -17.82 22.97
C ALA A 406 20.61 -17.22 24.22
N ASP A 407 20.10 -15.97 24.12
CA ASP A 407 19.48 -15.21 25.21
C ASP A 407 20.40 -15.02 26.43
N GLU A 408 21.72 -15.06 26.23
CA GLU A 408 22.73 -14.85 27.30
C GLU A 408 23.00 -13.37 27.57
N ILE A 409 22.74 -12.49 26.59
CA ILE A 409 22.85 -11.04 26.71
C ILE A 409 21.58 -10.34 26.21
N SER A 410 21.29 -9.15 26.74
CA SER A 410 20.13 -8.35 26.34
C SER A 410 20.30 -7.72 24.96
N LEU A 411 19.17 -7.38 24.33
CA LEU A 411 19.15 -6.57 23.10
C LEU A 411 19.93 -5.26 23.29
N GLY A 412 19.78 -4.58 24.44
CA GLY A 412 20.53 -3.34 24.72
C GLY A 412 22.04 -3.56 24.66
N THR A 413 22.55 -4.63 25.30
CA THR A 413 23.97 -5.00 25.25
C THR A 413 24.43 -5.31 23.83
N PHE A 414 23.61 -6.04 23.07
CA PHE A 414 23.90 -6.35 21.67
C PHE A 414 23.94 -5.09 20.80
N LEU A 415 23.01 -4.15 20.97
CA LEU A 415 22.98 -2.89 20.21
C LEU A 415 24.19 -2.00 20.51
N HIS A 416 24.64 -1.91 21.76
CA HIS A 416 25.91 -1.23 22.11
C HIS A 416 27.10 -1.85 21.37
N TYR A 417 27.17 -3.18 21.33
CA TYR A 417 28.19 -3.89 20.58
C TYR A 417 28.09 -3.58 19.06
N ALA A 418 26.88 -3.62 18.50
CA ALA A 418 26.64 -3.34 17.09
C ALA A 418 27.03 -1.90 16.68
N ILE A 419 26.79 -0.92 17.53
CA ILE A 419 27.27 0.47 17.34
C ILE A 419 28.80 0.51 17.29
N ASN A 420 29.48 -0.16 18.22
CA ASN A 420 30.94 -0.18 18.26
C ASN A 420 31.56 -0.91 17.07
N GLN A 421 30.86 -1.86 16.46
CA GLN A 421 31.27 -2.53 15.22
C GLN A 421 30.92 -1.76 13.94
N GLY A 422 30.20 -0.63 14.05
CA GLY A 422 29.70 0.12 12.90
C GLY A 422 28.59 -0.58 12.13
N ALA A 423 27.86 -1.47 12.79
CA ALA A 423 26.74 -2.21 12.20
C ALA A 423 25.40 -1.43 12.25
N ILE A 424 25.37 -0.27 12.89
CA ILE A 424 24.18 0.60 12.98
C ILE A 424 24.34 1.78 12.03
N ASP A 425 23.36 1.99 11.16
CA ASP A 425 23.28 3.18 10.30
C ASP A 425 22.85 4.40 11.10
N ILE A 426 23.82 5.20 11.49
CA ILE A 426 23.64 6.41 12.28
C ILE A 426 23.15 7.60 11.46
N SER A 427 23.09 7.49 10.14
CA SER A 427 22.66 8.56 9.24
C SER A 427 21.19 8.96 9.43
N THR A 428 20.42 8.10 10.06
CA THR A 428 18.99 8.32 10.36
C THR A 428 18.78 9.12 11.65
N PHE A 429 19.79 9.25 12.51
CA PHE A 429 19.64 9.86 13.83
C PHE A 429 19.94 11.37 13.81
N ASN A 430 19.21 12.14 14.60
CA ASN A 430 19.45 13.56 14.79
C ASN A 430 20.63 13.77 15.75
N LEU A 431 21.84 13.49 15.29
CA LEU A 431 23.05 13.77 16.06
C LEU A 431 23.43 15.25 15.93
N SER A 432 23.59 15.94 17.05
CA SER A 432 23.75 17.41 17.11
C SER A 432 25.17 17.89 16.88
N ASN A 433 26.17 17.01 16.80
CA ASN A 433 27.59 17.36 16.69
C ASN A 433 28.29 16.60 15.56
N ASP A 434 29.39 17.16 15.02
CA ASP A 434 30.26 16.47 14.05
C ASP A 434 31.12 15.34 14.69
N TYR A 435 31.15 15.27 16.02
CA TYR A 435 31.84 14.23 16.81
C TYR A 435 30.91 13.74 17.90
N TYR A 436 30.66 12.44 17.94
CA TYR A 436 29.80 11.76 18.90
C TYR A 436 30.48 10.50 19.43
N ASP A 437 30.24 10.15 20.68
CA ASP A 437 30.66 8.87 21.27
C ASP A 437 29.58 7.80 21.13
N SER A 438 29.93 6.55 21.53
CA SER A 438 29.00 5.42 21.40
C SER A 438 27.74 5.55 22.26
N GLU A 439 27.81 6.26 23.37
CA GLU A 439 26.67 6.51 24.27
C GLU A 439 25.70 7.53 23.67
N GLU A 440 26.22 8.60 23.06
CA GLU A 440 25.40 9.58 22.36
C GLU A 440 24.67 8.94 21.16
N VAL A 441 25.32 8.03 20.44
CA VAL A 441 24.69 7.25 19.36
C VAL A 441 23.62 6.31 19.90
N TYR A 442 23.89 5.67 21.04
CA TYR A 442 22.93 4.75 21.65
C TYR A 442 21.70 5.49 22.18
N ASP A 443 21.87 6.62 22.81
CA ASP A 443 20.76 7.46 23.25
C ASP A 443 19.91 7.92 22.05
N ALA A 444 20.55 8.33 20.95
CA ALA A 444 19.86 8.71 19.73
C ALA A 444 19.10 7.53 19.08
N LEU A 445 19.65 6.31 19.14
CA LEU A 445 18.96 5.09 18.71
C LEU A 445 17.72 4.82 19.57
N VAL A 446 17.81 4.94 20.88
CA VAL A 446 16.65 4.75 21.78
C VAL A 446 15.57 5.81 21.53
N ASP A 447 15.94 7.07 21.29
CA ASP A 447 15.01 8.14 20.96
C ASP A 447 14.33 7.89 19.58
N TYR A 448 15.10 7.40 18.60
CA TYR A 448 14.57 6.95 17.32
C TYR A 448 13.54 5.82 17.50
N LEU A 449 13.86 4.79 18.28
CA LEU A 449 12.97 3.67 18.57
C LEU A 449 11.67 4.13 19.23
N GLN A 450 11.73 5.07 20.19
CA GLN A 450 10.53 5.60 20.83
C GLN A 450 9.60 6.30 19.82
N THR A 451 10.19 7.02 18.86
CA THR A 451 9.43 7.71 17.82
C THR A 451 8.79 6.72 16.85
N GLU A 452 9.58 5.79 16.31
CA GLU A 452 9.10 4.80 15.35
C GLU A 452 8.01 3.90 15.95
N LEU A 453 8.22 3.36 17.15
CA LEU A 453 7.23 2.50 17.83
C LEU A 453 5.92 3.25 18.12
N SER A 454 5.97 4.56 18.33
CA SER A 454 4.76 5.36 18.57
C SER A 454 3.86 5.49 17.34
N GLU A 455 4.43 5.31 16.14
CA GLU A 455 3.73 5.44 14.85
C GLU A 455 3.53 4.07 14.14
N ASP A 456 4.17 3.01 14.65
CA ASP A 456 4.17 1.68 14.01
C ASP A 456 2.90 0.89 14.32
N GLU A 457 2.05 0.71 13.31
CA GLU A 457 0.80 -0.05 13.41
C GLU A 457 1.03 -1.52 13.80
N ASN A 458 2.12 -2.15 13.36
CA ASN A 458 2.40 -3.55 13.72
C ASN A 458 2.80 -3.68 15.19
N PHE A 459 3.53 -2.69 15.72
CA PHE A 459 3.79 -2.63 17.14
C PHE A 459 2.50 -2.41 17.94
N HIS A 460 1.60 -1.53 17.47
CA HIS A 460 0.29 -1.34 18.10
C HIS A 460 -0.56 -2.63 18.09
N LYS A 461 -0.52 -3.41 17.00
CA LYS A 461 -1.14 -4.75 16.94
C LYS A 461 -0.56 -5.68 18.00
N LEU A 462 0.77 -5.67 18.14
CA LEU A 462 1.44 -6.50 19.15
C LEU A 462 1.06 -6.09 20.58
N VAL A 463 1.03 -4.79 20.88
CA VAL A 463 0.54 -4.28 22.18
C VAL A 463 -0.91 -4.70 22.43
N MET A 464 -1.78 -4.58 21.43
CA MET A 464 -3.19 -4.96 21.55
C MET A 464 -3.38 -6.46 21.82
N LYS A 465 -2.54 -7.33 21.23
CA LYS A 465 -2.53 -8.75 21.55
C LYS A 465 -2.27 -9.00 23.05
N TYR A 466 -1.32 -8.28 23.64
CA TYR A 466 -1.04 -8.37 25.06
C TYR A 466 -2.11 -7.70 25.93
N MET A 467 -2.75 -6.63 25.46
CA MET A 467 -3.92 -6.07 26.16
C MET A 467 -5.06 -7.10 26.28
N ILE A 468 -5.29 -7.90 25.26
CA ILE A 468 -6.28 -9.00 25.28
C ILE A 468 -5.81 -10.12 26.25
N ARG A 469 -4.55 -10.58 26.14
CA ARG A 469 -3.98 -11.60 27.02
C ARG A 469 -4.03 -11.19 28.51
N ASN A 470 -3.76 -9.92 28.78
CA ASN A 470 -3.74 -9.35 30.12
C ASN A 470 -5.16 -8.94 30.62
N GLY A 471 -6.20 -9.16 29.82
CA GLY A 471 -7.59 -8.85 30.18
C GLY A 471 -7.93 -7.35 30.24
N LEU A 472 -7.10 -6.48 29.66
CA LEU A 472 -7.40 -5.05 29.52
C LEU A 472 -8.51 -4.79 28.50
N ILE A 473 -8.65 -5.69 27.53
CA ILE A 473 -9.78 -5.76 26.61
C ILE A 473 -10.46 -7.11 26.85
N ASN A 474 -11.73 -7.09 27.21
CA ASN A 474 -12.50 -8.31 27.37
C ASN A 474 -13.18 -8.73 26.06
N GLY A 475 -13.66 -10.00 26.02
CA GLY A 475 -14.29 -10.55 24.82
C GLY A 475 -15.54 -9.79 24.35
N GLU A 476 -16.32 -9.21 25.28
CA GLU A 476 -17.50 -8.40 24.94
C GLU A 476 -17.09 -7.10 24.20
N GLN A 477 -16.09 -6.40 24.72
CA GLN A 477 -15.56 -5.21 24.05
C GLN A 477 -15.01 -5.54 22.65
N PHE A 478 -14.29 -6.66 22.54
CA PHE A 478 -13.72 -7.10 21.27
C PHE A 478 -14.80 -7.43 20.23
N ILE A 479 -15.85 -8.18 20.60
CA ILE A 479 -16.97 -8.52 19.73
C ILE A 479 -17.72 -7.25 19.30
N ASN A 480 -17.94 -6.29 20.19
CA ASN A 480 -18.61 -5.04 19.84
C ASN A 480 -17.81 -4.21 18.82
N ILE A 481 -16.47 -4.21 18.91
CA ILE A 481 -15.62 -3.58 17.87
C ILE A 481 -15.82 -4.26 16.50
N LEU A 482 -15.92 -5.59 16.46
CA LEU A 482 -16.17 -6.32 15.22
C LEU A 482 -17.52 -5.95 14.59
N PHE A 483 -18.55 -5.68 15.41
CA PHE A 483 -19.82 -5.15 14.91
C PHE A 483 -19.70 -3.70 14.46
N GLU A 484 -19.03 -2.84 15.20
CA GLU A 484 -18.83 -1.43 14.84
C GLU A 484 -18.06 -1.28 13.53
N GLN A 485 -17.10 -2.18 13.24
CA GLN A 485 -16.35 -2.24 11.96
C GLN A 485 -17.06 -3.04 10.86
N ASN A 486 -18.28 -3.53 11.09
CA ASN A 486 -19.02 -4.38 10.14
C ASN A 486 -18.27 -5.67 9.74
N VAL A 487 -17.38 -6.18 10.57
CA VAL A 487 -16.74 -7.49 10.42
C VAL A 487 -17.74 -8.59 10.75
N LEU A 488 -18.60 -8.35 11.75
CA LEU A 488 -19.75 -9.18 12.10
C LEU A 488 -21.06 -8.48 11.71
N ASP A 489 -22.03 -9.25 11.23
CA ASP A 489 -23.34 -8.77 10.80
C ASP A 489 -24.38 -9.06 11.91
N GLU A 490 -24.91 -8.03 12.55
CA GLU A 490 -25.92 -8.15 13.61
C GLU A 490 -27.17 -8.91 13.17
N SER A 491 -27.56 -8.79 11.88
CA SER A 491 -28.76 -9.45 11.36
C SER A 491 -28.64 -10.97 11.32
N LYS A 492 -27.43 -11.49 11.14
CA LYS A 492 -27.14 -12.93 11.13
C LYS A 492 -27.06 -13.54 12.52
N ASP A 493 -26.61 -12.76 13.52
CA ASP A 493 -26.52 -13.21 14.91
C ASP A 493 -27.90 -13.54 15.52
N GLU A 494 -28.97 -12.80 15.13
CA GLU A 494 -30.34 -13.09 15.55
C GLU A 494 -30.93 -14.38 14.93
N GLU A 495 -30.55 -14.76 13.73
CA GLU A 495 -30.98 -15.99 13.06
C GLU A 495 -30.30 -17.23 13.67
N ASP A 496 -29.01 -17.17 13.96
CA ASP A 496 -28.26 -18.28 14.56
C ASP A 496 -28.65 -18.51 16.02
N ARG A 497 -28.93 -17.48 16.81
CA ARG A 497 -29.47 -17.61 18.18
C ARG A 497 -30.87 -18.21 18.24
N LYS A 498 -31.64 -18.13 17.16
CA LYS A 498 -32.98 -18.75 17.06
C LYS A 498 -32.93 -20.19 16.54
N SER A 499 -31.80 -20.64 15.98
CA SER A 499 -31.60 -21.98 15.42
C SER A 499 -30.87 -22.93 16.37
N THR A 500 -30.37 -22.48 17.51
CA THR A 500 -29.86 -23.26 18.64
C THR A 500 -30.85 -23.27 19.81
#